data_6bcbca2f913b99d8a2be957a1f294f2c
#
_entry.id   6bcbca2f913b99d8a2be957a1f294f2c
#
_cell.length_a   1.000
_cell.length_b   1.000
_cell.length_c   1.000
_cell.angle_alpha   90.00
_cell.angle_beta   90.00
_cell.angle_gamma   90.00
#
_symmetry.space_group_name_H-M   'P 1'
#
loop_
_entity.id
_entity.type
_entity.pdbx_description
1 polymer ?
#
loop_
_entity_poly.entity_id
_entity_poly.type
_entity_poly.pdbx_seq_one_letter_code
_entity_poly.pdbx_strand_id
1 'polypeptide(L)'
;MRRRFATGLLLLASVLWLLISAGCTAASTASEPATVPARTEETSAQNTSGQIYLYGESHSNEMQLKKELEIWQGYYATGMRHLFVEMASYSAEYLNLWMQAEDDTILEELYEDWEGTQGHSQYTMDFYRAIKETCPETIFHGTDVGHQYKTTGNRYLVWLNYKGMKDSDTYRQTLDSIEQGKTYYRDNDAVYRENQMVKNFAQAFDSLDGESVMGIYGAYHVSLEGDEQTSRMAAQLAEQYPGRVHTADVSELYAEDPVLEEITVGEKTYTASYWGEQDISGFSKKLVSRKFWRLEDGAEDFANCPTVDDVLPYDNYPVDVSTGQVFVLDYTAADGTVTRLFYRADGTFWNDRPITVQIDVSGLA
;
A
#
# COMPACT_ATOMS: atom_id res chain seq x y z
N MET A 1 23.91 35.36 25.41
CA MET A 1 23.94 33.97 25.00
C MET A 1 22.52 33.57 24.69
N ARG A 2 22.13 33.53 23.45
CA ARG A 2 20.73 33.38 23.05
C ARG A 2 20.57 32.00 22.35
N ARG A 3 19.76 31.13 22.97
CA ARG A 3 19.27 29.90 22.36
C ARG A 3 18.21 30.26 21.31
N ARG A 4 18.33 29.76 20.11
CA ARG A 4 17.30 29.83 19.07
C ARG A 4 16.65 28.46 18.99
N PHE A 5 15.37 28.40 19.38
CA PHE A 5 14.48 27.30 19.04
C PHE A 5 13.90 27.55 17.64
N ALA A 6 13.97 26.55 16.79
CA ALA A 6 13.25 26.55 15.53
C ALA A 6 11.91 25.85 15.73
N THR A 7 10.86 26.62 15.72
CA THR A 7 9.47 26.17 15.79
C THR A 7 9.01 25.81 14.38
N GLY A 8 8.70 24.54 14.13
CA GLY A 8 7.98 24.11 12.93
C GLY A 8 6.50 24.48 13.06
N LEU A 9 5.98 25.14 12.06
CA LEU A 9 4.64 25.71 11.98
C LEU A 9 3.66 24.64 11.48
N LEU A 10 2.81 24.10 12.34
CA LEU A 10 1.60 23.36 11.98
C LEU A 10 0.50 24.37 11.67
N LEU A 11 -0.02 24.36 10.46
CA LEU A 11 -1.23 25.08 10.07
C LEU A 11 -2.45 24.21 10.35
N LEU A 12 -3.15 24.54 11.44
CA LEU A 12 -4.51 24.12 11.72
C LEU A 12 -5.48 25.02 10.92
N ALA A 13 -6.26 24.45 10.02
CA ALA A 13 -7.45 25.09 9.47
C ALA A 13 -8.68 24.42 10.10
N SER A 14 -9.24 25.09 11.13
CA SER A 14 -10.53 24.76 11.73
C SER A 14 -11.65 25.41 10.92
N VAL A 15 -12.58 24.60 10.39
CA VAL A 15 -13.91 25.08 9.97
C VAL A 15 -14.97 24.33 10.76
N LEU A 16 -15.66 25.09 11.58
CA LEU A 16 -16.79 24.71 12.41
C LEU A 16 -18.09 24.82 11.59
N TRP A 17 -18.86 23.72 11.44
CA TRP A 17 -20.28 23.80 11.08
C TRP A 17 -21.15 22.89 11.93
N LEU A 18 -22.30 23.46 12.29
CA LEU A 18 -23.27 22.96 13.27
C LEU A 18 -24.21 21.89 12.69
N LEU A 19 -24.50 20.91 13.55
CA LEU A 19 -25.65 20.02 13.75
C LEU A 19 -26.92 20.27 12.93
N ILE A 20 -27.43 19.24 12.28
CA ILE A 20 -28.87 18.90 12.30
C ILE A 20 -28.99 17.36 12.45
N SER A 21 -29.65 16.96 13.52
CA SER A 21 -30.01 15.59 13.88
C SER A 21 -31.19 15.09 13.06
N ALA A 22 -31.09 13.93 12.42
CA ALA A 22 -32.23 13.11 12.07
C ALA A 22 -31.85 11.63 12.31
N GLY A 23 -32.45 11.04 13.30
CA GLY A 23 -32.26 9.63 13.62
C GLY A 23 -32.93 8.73 12.58
N CYS A 24 -32.19 7.69 12.18
CA CYS A 24 -32.77 6.47 11.65
C CYS A 24 -32.02 5.28 12.25
N THR A 25 -32.77 4.44 12.93
CA THR A 25 -32.34 3.14 13.44
C THR A 25 -31.99 2.24 12.26
N ALA A 26 -30.74 1.90 12.10
CA ALA A 26 -30.31 0.83 11.19
C ALA A 26 -30.10 -0.46 11.99
N ALA A 27 -30.76 -1.51 11.56
CA ALA A 27 -30.60 -2.86 12.09
C ALA A 27 -29.22 -3.40 11.66
N SER A 28 -28.48 -3.92 12.65
CA SER A 28 -27.26 -4.68 12.44
C SER A 28 -27.57 -5.93 11.63
N THR A 29 -27.06 -6.02 10.41
CA THR A 29 -26.90 -7.30 9.71
C THR A 29 -25.43 -7.67 9.78
N ALA A 30 -25.15 -8.76 10.48
CA ALA A 30 -23.84 -9.38 10.49
C ALA A 30 -23.46 -9.76 9.05
N SER A 31 -22.30 -9.29 8.58
CA SER A 31 -21.71 -9.70 7.32
C SER A 31 -21.11 -11.10 7.50
N GLU A 32 -21.53 -12.04 6.66
CA GLU A 32 -20.88 -13.35 6.52
C GLU A 32 -19.48 -13.17 5.89
N PRO A 33 -18.48 -14.02 6.26
CA PRO A 33 -17.15 -13.95 5.69
C PRO A 33 -17.19 -14.27 4.19
N ALA A 34 -16.44 -13.48 3.40
CA ALA A 34 -16.32 -13.66 1.96
C ALA A 34 -15.58 -14.98 1.66
N THR A 35 -16.33 -16.02 1.39
CA THR A 35 -15.81 -17.25 0.80
C THR A 35 -15.35 -16.95 -0.64
N VAL A 36 -14.13 -17.34 -0.99
CA VAL A 36 -13.65 -17.44 -2.37
C VAL A 36 -14.73 -18.16 -3.18
N PRO A 37 -15.29 -17.58 -4.24
CA PRO A 37 -16.42 -18.19 -4.93
C PRO A 37 -15.99 -19.49 -5.58
N ALA A 38 -16.56 -20.60 -5.08
CA ALA A 38 -16.56 -21.87 -5.80
C ALA A 38 -17.29 -21.66 -7.13
N ARG A 39 -16.62 -22.02 -8.22
CA ARG A 39 -17.08 -21.97 -9.61
C ARG A 39 -18.44 -22.66 -9.74
N THR A 40 -19.52 -21.88 -9.81
CA THR A 40 -20.80 -22.33 -10.33
C THR A 40 -20.80 -22.14 -11.84
N GLU A 41 -20.88 -23.25 -12.58
CA GLU A 41 -21.10 -23.24 -14.01
C GLU A 41 -22.53 -22.75 -14.30
N GLU A 42 -22.69 -21.47 -14.58
CA GLU A 42 -23.83 -20.96 -15.35
C GLU A 42 -23.32 -20.48 -16.71
N THR A 43 -23.71 -21.21 -17.73
CA THR A 43 -23.57 -20.86 -19.16
C THR A 43 -24.40 -19.63 -19.46
N SER A 44 -23.80 -18.44 -19.25
CA SER A 44 -24.23 -17.20 -19.87
C SER A 44 -23.16 -16.75 -20.86
N ALA A 45 -23.54 -16.15 -21.97
CA ALA A 45 -22.65 -15.67 -23.04
C ALA A 45 -21.40 -15.02 -22.42
N GLN A 46 -20.22 -15.59 -22.66
CA GLN A 46 -18.95 -15.06 -22.20
C GLN A 46 -18.83 -13.61 -22.65
N ASN A 47 -18.89 -12.73 -21.68
CA ASN A 47 -18.50 -11.34 -21.88
C ASN A 47 -16.99 -11.40 -22.15
N THR A 48 -16.59 -11.17 -23.41
CA THR A 48 -15.19 -11.26 -23.86
C THR A 48 -14.34 -10.08 -23.41
N SER A 49 -14.84 -9.25 -22.50
CA SER A 49 -14.12 -8.11 -21.94
C SER A 49 -13.31 -8.54 -20.71
N GLY A 50 -12.03 -8.20 -20.69
CA GLY A 50 -11.11 -8.48 -19.57
C GLY A 50 -11.62 -7.96 -18.22
N GLN A 51 -11.24 -8.60 -17.14
CA GLN A 51 -11.56 -8.22 -15.77
C GLN A 51 -10.37 -7.50 -15.12
N ILE A 52 -10.65 -6.65 -14.17
CA ILE A 52 -9.67 -5.86 -13.40
C ILE A 52 -9.76 -6.32 -11.94
N TYR A 53 -8.68 -6.89 -11.41
CA TYR A 53 -8.57 -7.35 -10.03
C TYR A 53 -7.56 -6.48 -9.29
N LEU A 54 -8.01 -5.61 -8.39
CA LEU A 54 -7.17 -4.66 -7.64
C LEU A 54 -6.99 -5.13 -6.21
N TYR A 55 -5.75 -5.16 -5.76
CA TYR A 55 -5.36 -5.54 -4.40
C TYR A 55 -4.74 -4.35 -3.70
N GLY A 56 -5.26 -4.03 -2.50
CA GLY A 56 -4.81 -2.93 -1.67
C GLY A 56 -3.79 -3.37 -0.65
N GLU A 57 -2.66 -2.68 -0.55
CA GLU A 57 -1.58 -3.00 0.39
C GLU A 57 -1.21 -1.84 1.31
N SER A 58 -0.47 -2.14 2.38
CA SER A 58 0.39 -1.20 3.10
C SER A 58 1.82 -1.45 2.63
N HIS A 59 2.32 -0.58 1.77
CA HIS A 59 3.60 -0.77 1.10
C HIS A 59 4.73 -1.29 2.01
N SER A 60 5.62 -2.11 1.44
CA SER A 60 6.82 -2.67 2.08
C SER A 60 6.54 -3.60 3.28
N ASN A 61 5.35 -4.13 3.43
CA ASN A 61 5.05 -5.15 4.43
C ASN A 61 5.37 -6.54 3.89
N GLU A 62 6.23 -7.26 4.61
CA GLU A 62 6.73 -8.59 4.22
C GLU A 62 5.61 -9.60 3.95
N MET A 63 4.63 -9.68 4.85
CA MET A 63 3.55 -10.68 4.74
C MET A 63 2.59 -10.34 3.60
N GLN A 64 2.28 -9.05 3.42
CA GLN A 64 1.41 -8.60 2.34
C GLN A 64 2.05 -8.87 0.97
N LEU A 65 3.33 -8.53 0.79
CA LEU A 65 4.06 -8.82 -0.46
C LEU A 65 4.14 -10.34 -0.74
N LYS A 66 4.31 -11.18 0.29
CA LYS A 66 4.23 -12.65 0.12
C LYS A 66 2.85 -13.10 -0.35
N LYS A 67 1.78 -12.51 0.22
CA LYS A 67 0.39 -12.83 -0.18
C LYS A 67 0.08 -12.37 -1.59
N GLU A 68 0.52 -11.20 -1.97
CA GLU A 68 0.37 -10.66 -3.33
C GLU A 68 1.10 -11.52 -4.36
N LEU A 69 2.31 -12.00 -4.03
CA LEU A 69 3.03 -12.95 -4.85
C LEU A 69 2.24 -14.25 -5.04
N GLU A 70 1.68 -14.81 -3.95
CA GLU A 70 0.84 -16.02 -4.01
C GLU A 70 -0.39 -15.80 -4.91
N ILE A 71 -1.07 -14.67 -4.76
CA ILE A 71 -2.23 -14.31 -5.57
C ILE A 71 -1.81 -14.16 -7.04
N TRP A 72 -0.71 -13.46 -7.32
CA TRP A 72 -0.19 -13.29 -8.68
C TRP A 72 0.16 -14.62 -9.32
N GLN A 73 0.87 -15.50 -8.61
CA GLN A 73 1.17 -16.85 -9.08
C GLN A 73 -0.09 -17.63 -9.45
N GLY A 74 -1.16 -17.49 -8.66
CA GLY A 74 -2.46 -18.08 -8.94
C GLY A 74 -3.05 -17.58 -10.26
N TYR A 75 -3.08 -16.27 -10.50
CA TYR A 75 -3.53 -15.69 -11.78
C TYR A 75 -2.61 -16.05 -12.94
N TYR A 76 -1.30 -16.00 -12.73
CA TYR A 76 -0.31 -16.37 -13.74
C TYR A 76 -0.48 -17.82 -14.23
N ALA A 77 -0.77 -18.75 -13.30
CA ALA A 77 -1.03 -20.16 -13.62
C ALA A 77 -2.30 -20.36 -14.47
N THR A 78 -3.25 -19.41 -14.43
CA THR A 78 -4.45 -19.42 -15.27
C THR A 78 -4.26 -18.72 -16.63
N GLY A 79 -3.06 -18.17 -16.89
CA GLY A 79 -2.71 -17.54 -18.16
C GLY A 79 -2.66 -16.00 -18.13
N MET A 80 -2.95 -15.35 -17.00
CA MET A 80 -2.77 -13.90 -16.87
C MET A 80 -1.28 -13.53 -16.95
N ARG A 81 -0.97 -12.40 -17.61
CA ARG A 81 0.41 -11.94 -17.82
C ARG A 81 0.64 -10.47 -17.43
N HIS A 82 -0.42 -9.70 -17.31
CA HIS A 82 -0.37 -8.26 -17.11
C HIS A 82 -0.57 -7.90 -15.65
N LEU A 83 0.51 -7.41 -15.01
CA LEU A 83 0.53 -6.94 -13.61
C LEU A 83 0.67 -5.41 -13.60
N PHE A 84 -0.36 -4.74 -13.11
CA PHE A 84 -0.41 -3.29 -12.96
C PHE A 84 0.12 -2.91 -11.58
N VAL A 85 0.92 -1.86 -11.51
CA VAL A 85 1.64 -1.47 -10.28
C VAL A 85 1.63 0.03 -10.06
N GLU A 86 1.66 0.44 -8.79
CA GLU A 86 1.68 1.84 -8.36
C GLU A 86 3.06 2.47 -8.57
N MET A 87 3.43 2.65 -9.82
CA MET A 87 4.64 3.35 -10.22
C MET A 87 4.46 4.04 -11.57
N ALA A 88 5.39 4.92 -11.91
CA ALA A 88 5.40 5.58 -13.22
C ALA A 88 5.59 4.55 -14.36
N SER A 89 5.02 4.83 -15.52
CA SER A 89 5.13 3.96 -16.71
C SER A 89 6.57 3.59 -17.06
N TYR A 90 7.49 4.54 -17.03
CA TYR A 90 8.91 4.30 -17.32
C TYR A 90 9.61 3.41 -16.29
N SER A 91 9.16 3.39 -15.02
CA SER A 91 9.69 2.49 -14.00
C SER A 91 9.27 1.05 -14.27
N ALA A 92 7.99 0.83 -14.64
CA ALA A 92 7.51 -0.49 -15.07
C ALA A 92 8.21 -0.97 -16.35
N GLU A 93 8.48 -0.08 -17.29
CA GLU A 93 9.26 -0.42 -18.49
C GLU A 93 10.71 -0.86 -18.16
N TYR A 94 11.33 -0.24 -17.12
CA TYR A 94 12.62 -0.74 -16.62
C TYR A 94 12.50 -2.12 -15.97
N LEU A 95 11.41 -2.40 -15.23
CA LEU A 95 11.14 -3.75 -14.73
C LEU A 95 10.99 -4.74 -15.89
N ASN A 96 10.28 -4.37 -16.96
CA ASN A 96 10.15 -5.22 -18.15
C ASN A 96 11.50 -5.48 -18.86
N LEU A 97 12.40 -4.49 -18.89
CA LEU A 97 13.77 -4.68 -19.37
C LEU A 97 14.57 -5.60 -18.43
N TRP A 98 14.43 -5.44 -17.13
CA TRP A 98 15.07 -6.30 -16.14
C TRP A 98 14.56 -7.75 -16.19
N MET A 99 13.27 -7.97 -16.44
CA MET A 99 12.73 -9.33 -16.63
C MET A 99 13.46 -10.12 -17.73
N GLN A 100 14.05 -9.42 -18.71
CA GLN A 100 14.82 -10.01 -19.80
C GLN A 100 16.34 -9.97 -19.57
N ALA A 101 16.83 -9.34 -18.51
CA ALA A 101 18.24 -9.23 -18.19
C ALA A 101 18.78 -10.48 -17.51
N GLU A 102 20.08 -10.72 -17.64
CA GLU A 102 20.78 -11.86 -17.00
C GLU A 102 21.09 -11.61 -15.51
N ASP A 103 21.13 -10.35 -15.09
CA ASP A 103 21.47 -9.92 -13.73
C ASP A 103 20.48 -8.88 -13.17
N ASP A 104 20.74 -8.43 -11.94
CA ASP A 104 19.85 -7.51 -11.22
C ASP A 104 20.23 -6.03 -11.36
N THR A 105 21.25 -5.69 -12.17
CA THR A 105 21.77 -4.31 -12.27
C THR A 105 20.65 -3.29 -12.51
N ILE A 106 19.68 -3.58 -13.38
CA ILE A 106 18.55 -2.67 -13.68
C ILE A 106 17.62 -2.53 -12.47
N LEU A 107 17.34 -3.63 -11.76
CA LEU A 107 16.50 -3.60 -10.56
C LEU A 107 17.20 -2.84 -9.41
N GLU A 108 18.49 -3.04 -9.23
CA GLU A 108 19.31 -2.32 -8.25
C GLU A 108 19.34 -0.81 -8.53
N GLU A 109 19.47 -0.39 -9.80
CA GLU A 109 19.36 1.02 -10.19
C GLU A 109 17.97 1.62 -9.88
N LEU A 110 16.89 0.86 -10.09
CA LEU A 110 15.55 1.29 -9.71
C LEU A 110 15.40 1.42 -8.19
N TYR A 111 15.93 0.44 -7.46
CA TYR A 111 15.90 0.43 -6.01
C TYR A 111 16.59 1.67 -5.42
N GLU A 112 17.78 2.02 -5.90
CA GLU A 112 18.47 3.24 -5.48
C GLU A 112 17.64 4.50 -5.78
N ASP A 113 16.96 4.56 -6.93
CA ASP A 113 16.10 5.69 -7.28
C ASP A 113 14.84 5.80 -6.38
N TRP A 114 14.43 4.71 -5.74
CA TRP A 114 13.30 4.70 -4.78
C TRP A 114 13.69 5.18 -3.38
N GLU A 115 14.95 5.51 -3.10
CA GLU A 115 15.36 6.06 -1.80
C GLU A 115 14.43 7.20 -1.36
N GLY A 116 13.92 7.13 -0.13
CA GLY A 116 12.97 8.10 0.43
C GLY A 116 11.50 7.81 0.07
N THR A 117 11.19 6.68 -0.55
CA THR A 117 9.82 6.22 -0.81
C THR A 117 9.52 4.91 -0.08
N GLN A 118 8.26 4.54 -0.01
CA GLN A 118 7.82 3.26 0.55
C GLN A 118 8.26 2.05 -0.30
N GLY A 119 8.55 2.24 -1.58
CA GLY A 119 9.07 1.18 -2.46
C GLY A 119 10.54 0.79 -2.18
N HIS A 120 11.30 1.63 -1.46
CA HIS A 120 12.69 1.34 -1.10
C HIS A 120 12.75 0.37 0.08
N SER A 121 12.56 -0.92 -0.20
CA SER A 121 12.51 -1.99 0.79
C SER A 121 13.12 -3.27 0.23
N GLN A 122 13.88 -4.00 1.06
CA GLN A 122 14.40 -5.31 0.67
C GLN A 122 13.26 -6.29 0.33
N TYR A 123 12.13 -6.19 1.02
CA TYR A 123 10.96 -7.04 0.73
C TYR A 123 10.38 -6.76 -0.67
N THR A 124 10.40 -5.51 -1.12
CA THR A 124 10.02 -5.14 -2.49
C THR A 124 11.00 -5.72 -3.52
N MET A 125 12.30 -5.69 -3.24
CA MET A 125 13.31 -6.32 -4.10
C MET A 125 13.10 -7.83 -4.20
N ASP A 126 12.87 -8.49 -3.08
CA ASP A 126 12.67 -9.94 -3.01
C ASP A 126 11.35 -10.34 -3.71
N PHE A 127 10.30 -9.52 -3.62
CA PHE A 127 9.04 -9.69 -4.34
C PHE A 127 9.25 -9.69 -5.86
N TYR A 128 9.94 -8.70 -6.42
CA TYR A 128 10.21 -8.66 -7.87
C TYR A 128 11.09 -9.82 -8.31
N ARG A 129 12.14 -10.17 -7.54
CA ARG A 129 12.98 -11.34 -7.84
C ARG A 129 12.17 -12.63 -7.87
N ALA A 130 11.28 -12.81 -6.89
CA ALA A 130 10.39 -13.98 -6.86
C ALA A 130 9.43 -14.02 -8.06
N ILE A 131 8.91 -12.88 -8.52
CA ILE A 131 8.11 -12.81 -9.75
C ILE A 131 8.96 -13.25 -10.96
N LYS A 132 10.17 -12.72 -11.12
CA LYS A 132 11.05 -13.10 -12.24
C LYS A 132 11.35 -14.59 -12.25
N GLU A 133 11.57 -15.19 -11.07
CA GLU A 133 11.85 -16.62 -10.94
C GLU A 133 10.63 -17.50 -11.23
N THR A 134 9.46 -17.13 -10.70
CA THR A 134 8.27 -18.00 -10.71
C THR A 134 7.24 -17.65 -11.79
N CYS A 135 7.24 -16.40 -12.26
CA CYS A 135 6.31 -15.85 -13.25
C CYS A 135 7.06 -15.06 -14.35
N PRO A 136 8.01 -15.69 -15.11
CA PRO A 136 8.97 -14.99 -15.96
C PRO A 136 8.36 -14.27 -17.17
N GLU A 137 7.10 -14.57 -17.55
CA GLU A 137 6.40 -13.90 -18.64
C GLU A 137 5.54 -12.71 -18.16
N THR A 138 5.71 -12.27 -16.89
CA THR A 138 5.00 -11.10 -16.35
C THR A 138 5.38 -9.84 -17.14
N ILE A 139 4.36 -9.07 -17.48
CA ILE A 139 4.48 -7.75 -18.10
C ILE A 139 3.95 -6.72 -17.10
N PHE A 140 4.83 -5.84 -16.65
CA PHE A 140 4.46 -4.78 -15.71
C PHE A 140 3.91 -3.55 -16.41
N HIS A 141 2.86 -2.95 -15.83
CA HIS A 141 2.25 -1.70 -16.29
C HIS A 141 2.24 -0.69 -15.15
N GLY A 142 3.05 0.35 -15.26
CA GLY A 142 3.07 1.47 -14.31
C GLY A 142 2.01 2.49 -14.67
N THR A 143 1.16 2.85 -13.71
CA THR A 143 0.01 3.72 -13.99
C THR A 143 -0.07 4.94 -13.09
N ASP A 144 0.86 5.11 -12.17
CA ASP A 144 0.94 6.32 -11.33
C ASP A 144 1.56 7.51 -12.08
N VAL A 145 1.49 8.68 -11.48
CA VAL A 145 2.20 9.87 -11.97
C VAL A 145 3.71 9.65 -11.96
N GLY A 146 4.44 10.50 -12.64
CA GLY A 146 5.89 10.37 -12.79
C GLY A 146 6.68 10.61 -11.50
N HIS A 147 6.77 9.63 -10.63
CA HIS A 147 7.77 9.61 -9.56
C HIS A 147 9.17 9.42 -10.14
N GLN A 148 10.23 9.81 -9.42
CA GLN A 148 11.62 9.70 -9.89
C GLN A 148 11.86 10.22 -11.33
N TYR A 149 11.10 11.27 -11.74
CA TYR A 149 11.19 11.81 -13.11
C TYR A 149 12.57 12.41 -13.45
N LYS A 150 13.34 12.85 -12.43
CA LYS A 150 14.68 13.41 -12.61
C LYS A 150 15.76 12.34 -12.79
N THR A 151 15.53 11.13 -12.27
CA THR A 151 16.45 9.99 -12.34
C THR A 151 15.93 8.98 -13.35
N THR A 152 15.09 8.04 -12.96
CA THR A 152 14.54 6.97 -13.81
C THR A 152 13.90 7.52 -15.09
N GLY A 153 13.03 8.52 -14.98
CA GLY A 153 12.33 9.08 -16.15
C GLY A 153 13.29 9.66 -17.19
N ASN A 154 14.24 10.50 -16.77
CA ASN A 154 15.24 11.05 -17.69
C ASN A 154 16.17 9.97 -18.25
N ARG A 155 16.59 8.98 -17.45
CA ARG A 155 17.42 7.86 -17.88
C ARG A 155 16.70 7.05 -18.96
N TYR A 156 15.40 6.81 -18.81
CA TYR A 156 14.60 6.09 -19.78
C TYR A 156 14.44 6.86 -21.09
N LEU A 157 14.24 8.17 -21.07
CA LEU A 157 14.25 9.00 -22.28
C LEU A 157 15.59 8.93 -23.03
N VAL A 158 16.72 8.95 -22.30
CA VAL A 158 18.05 8.80 -22.90
C VAL A 158 18.19 7.43 -23.56
N TRP A 159 17.74 6.37 -22.89
CA TRP A 159 17.75 5.01 -23.44
C TRP A 159 16.88 4.89 -24.70
N LEU A 160 15.64 5.41 -24.69
CA LEU A 160 14.76 5.43 -25.86
C LEU A 160 15.38 6.18 -27.03
N ASN A 161 16.01 7.34 -26.76
CA ASN A 161 16.69 8.11 -27.78
C ASN A 161 17.87 7.33 -28.37
N TYR A 162 18.67 6.67 -27.54
CA TYR A 162 19.77 5.80 -27.98
C TYR A 162 19.28 4.65 -28.86
N LYS A 163 18.10 4.08 -28.56
CA LYS A 163 17.44 3.04 -29.35
C LYS A 163 16.77 3.56 -30.63
N GLY A 164 16.82 4.87 -30.90
CA GLY A 164 16.15 5.47 -32.07
C GLY A 164 14.62 5.56 -31.95
N MET A 165 14.08 5.48 -30.73
CA MET A 165 12.64 5.44 -30.44
C MET A 165 12.06 6.82 -30.06
N LYS A 166 12.73 7.90 -30.38
CA LYS A 166 12.32 9.28 -30.02
C LYS A 166 10.92 9.68 -30.53
N ASP A 167 10.47 9.08 -31.62
CA ASP A 167 9.16 9.34 -32.21
C ASP A 167 8.10 8.29 -31.84
N SER A 168 8.42 7.35 -30.93
CA SER A 168 7.52 6.28 -30.49
C SER A 168 6.44 6.78 -29.52
N ASP A 169 5.36 6.01 -29.39
CA ASP A 169 4.33 6.25 -28.38
C ASP A 169 4.89 6.13 -26.96
N THR A 170 5.78 5.17 -26.73
CA THR A 170 6.48 4.98 -25.44
C THR A 170 7.29 6.24 -25.04
N TYR A 171 7.95 6.89 -26.01
CA TYR A 171 8.68 8.14 -25.73
C TYR A 171 7.72 9.27 -25.32
N ARG A 172 6.60 9.41 -26.04
CA ARG A 172 5.55 10.39 -25.72
C ARG A 172 4.93 10.12 -24.36
N GLN A 173 4.58 8.87 -24.07
CA GLN A 173 4.02 8.46 -22.77
C GLN A 173 5.00 8.76 -21.62
N THR A 174 6.30 8.52 -21.82
CA THR A 174 7.33 8.85 -20.84
C THR A 174 7.40 10.35 -20.56
N LEU A 175 7.33 11.20 -21.59
CA LEU A 175 7.26 12.65 -21.43
C LEU A 175 6.00 13.08 -20.67
N ASP A 176 4.85 12.53 -21.02
CA ASP A 176 3.58 12.83 -20.35
C ASP A 176 3.63 12.43 -18.87
N SER A 177 4.15 11.25 -18.56
CA SER A 177 4.33 10.79 -17.18
C SER A 177 5.27 11.70 -16.38
N ILE A 178 6.37 12.17 -16.97
CA ILE A 178 7.29 13.16 -16.35
C ILE A 178 6.55 14.47 -16.05
N GLU A 179 5.73 14.99 -16.97
CA GLU A 179 4.97 16.23 -16.74
C GLU A 179 3.87 16.05 -15.69
N GLN A 180 3.22 14.88 -15.64
CA GLN A 180 2.30 14.52 -14.56
C GLN A 180 3.00 14.59 -13.20
N GLY A 181 4.19 13.98 -13.07
CA GLY A 181 4.98 14.02 -11.86
C GLY A 181 5.37 15.43 -11.44
N LYS A 182 5.89 16.23 -12.38
CA LYS A 182 6.21 17.64 -12.11
C LYS A 182 5.02 18.44 -11.61
N THR A 183 3.84 18.20 -12.17
CA THR A 183 2.59 18.86 -11.77
C THR A 183 2.19 18.44 -10.37
N TYR A 184 2.16 17.14 -10.11
CA TYR A 184 1.81 16.58 -8.80
C TYR A 184 2.74 17.11 -7.70
N TYR A 185 4.05 17.05 -7.88
CA TYR A 185 5.01 17.52 -6.86
C TYR A 185 5.05 19.04 -6.67
N ARG A 186 4.60 19.82 -7.66
CA ARG A 186 4.46 21.26 -7.52
C ARG A 186 3.21 21.63 -6.72
N ASP A 187 2.09 20.95 -7.00
CA ASP A 187 0.77 21.37 -6.52
C ASP A 187 0.32 20.54 -5.30
N ASN A 188 0.92 19.36 -5.08
CA ASN A 188 0.60 18.39 -4.03
C ASN A 188 -0.91 18.05 -4.01
N ASP A 189 -1.49 17.84 -5.19
CA ASP A 189 -2.91 17.63 -5.41
C ASP A 189 -3.24 16.13 -5.54
N ALA A 190 -3.83 15.56 -4.47
CA ALA A 190 -4.22 14.16 -4.44
C ALA A 190 -5.32 13.83 -5.47
N VAL A 191 -6.26 14.76 -5.70
CA VAL A 191 -7.34 14.58 -6.70
C VAL A 191 -6.73 14.49 -8.10
N TYR A 192 -5.75 15.35 -8.39
CA TYR A 192 -5.01 15.27 -9.65
C TYR A 192 -4.32 13.92 -9.82
N ARG A 193 -3.65 13.40 -8.76
CA ARG A 193 -2.96 12.09 -8.81
C ARG A 193 -3.94 10.97 -9.11
N GLU A 194 -5.05 10.86 -8.36
CA GLU A 194 -6.07 9.83 -8.60
C GLU A 194 -6.57 9.86 -10.04
N ASN A 195 -6.90 11.04 -10.56
CA ASN A 195 -7.39 11.20 -11.93
C ASN A 195 -6.34 10.81 -12.98
N GLN A 196 -5.05 11.08 -12.74
CA GLN A 196 -3.99 10.63 -13.66
C GLN A 196 -3.78 9.12 -13.59
N MET A 197 -3.86 8.51 -12.41
CA MET A 197 -3.79 7.05 -12.25
C MET A 197 -4.90 6.36 -13.04
N VAL A 198 -6.14 6.85 -12.93
CA VAL A 198 -7.29 6.33 -13.72
C VAL A 198 -7.03 6.45 -15.21
N LYS A 199 -6.58 7.63 -15.69
CA LYS A 199 -6.28 7.87 -17.10
C LYS A 199 -5.20 6.93 -17.61
N ASN A 200 -4.11 6.80 -16.86
CA ASN A 200 -2.97 5.95 -17.23
C ASN A 200 -3.38 4.48 -17.22
N PHE A 201 -4.15 4.05 -16.20
CA PHE A 201 -4.69 2.70 -16.10
C PHE A 201 -5.58 2.36 -17.30
N ALA A 202 -6.57 3.20 -17.58
CA ALA A 202 -7.48 3.00 -18.69
C ALA A 202 -6.74 2.91 -20.05
N GLN A 203 -5.77 3.80 -20.29
CA GLN A 203 -4.97 3.77 -21.50
C GLN A 203 -4.21 2.45 -21.66
N ALA A 204 -3.59 1.95 -20.58
CA ALA A 204 -2.88 0.66 -20.61
C ALA A 204 -3.85 -0.50 -20.79
N PHE A 205 -4.93 -0.55 -20.00
CA PHE A 205 -5.90 -1.64 -20.01
C PHE A 205 -6.65 -1.78 -21.34
N ASP A 206 -7.09 -0.66 -21.91
CA ASP A 206 -7.80 -0.66 -23.20
C ASP A 206 -6.93 -1.13 -24.37
N SER A 207 -5.59 -1.09 -24.22
CA SER A 207 -4.66 -1.59 -25.23
C SER A 207 -4.45 -3.11 -25.21
N LEU A 208 -5.02 -3.83 -24.22
CA LEU A 208 -4.80 -5.26 -24.01
C LEU A 208 -5.83 -6.17 -24.69
N ASP A 209 -6.62 -5.65 -25.64
CA ASP A 209 -7.58 -6.43 -26.45
C ASP A 209 -8.51 -7.37 -25.64
N GLY A 210 -8.89 -6.95 -24.43
CA GLY A 210 -9.82 -7.69 -23.57
C GLY A 210 -9.18 -8.72 -22.64
N GLU A 211 -7.88 -8.68 -22.44
CA GLU A 211 -7.22 -9.49 -21.40
C GLU A 211 -7.58 -9.00 -19.99
N SER A 212 -7.57 -9.93 -19.03
CA SER A 212 -7.76 -9.61 -17.61
C SER A 212 -6.44 -9.24 -16.97
N VAL A 213 -6.49 -8.38 -15.95
CA VAL A 213 -5.31 -7.84 -15.28
C VAL A 213 -5.43 -7.95 -13.76
N MET A 214 -4.29 -8.10 -13.09
CA MET A 214 -4.16 -7.86 -11.66
C MET A 214 -3.47 -6.52 -11.45
N GLY A 215 -3.88 -5.77 -10.42
CA GLY A 215 -3.24 -4.52 -10.01
C GLY A 215 -2.93 -4.54 -8.52
N ILE A 216 -1.74 -4.03 -8.13
CA ILE A 216 -1.28 -3.87 -6.76
C ILE A 216 -1.05 -2.38 -6.50
N TYR A 217 -1.74 -1.84 -5.51
CA TYR A 217 -1.71 -0.43 -5.15
C TYR A 217 -1.88 -0.27 -3.65
N GLY A 218 -1.45 0.85 -3.08
CA GLY A 218 -1.82 1.18 -1.71
C GLY A 218 -3.32 1.12 -1.50
N ALA A 219 -3.76 0.58 -0.36
CA ALA A 219 -5.17 0.33 -0.03
C ALA A 219 -6.06 1.57 -0.21
N TYR A 220 -5.49 2.78 -0.03
CA TYR A 220 -6.17 4.05 -0.28
C TYR A 220 -6.72 4.16 -1.71
N HIS A 221 -5.96 3.71 -2.72
CA HIS A 221 -6.33 3.80 -4.15
C HIS A 221 -7.32 2.72 -4.58
N VAL A 222 -7.39 1.61 -3.84
CA VAL A 222 -8.19 0.42 -4.15
C VAL A 222 -9.59 0.48 -3.52
N SER A 223 -9.82 1.36 -2.55
CA SER A 223 -11.12 1.54 -1.94
C SER A 223 -12.17 2.01 -2.95
N LEU A 224 -13.35 1.36 -2.93
CA LEU A 224 -14.54 1.82 -3.67
C LEU A 224 -15.26 2.96 -2.95
N GLU A 225 -14.91 3.23 -1.70
CA GLU A 225 -15.44 4.34 -0.90
C GLU A 225 -14.47 5.53 -1.05
N GLY A 226 -14.95 6.62 -1.63
CA GLY A 226 -14.23 7.90 -1.66
C GLY A 226 -14.54 8.72 -0.40
N ASP A 227 -13.77 9.78 -0.17
CA ASP A 227 -14.17 10.86 0.72
C ASP A 227 -14.93 11.96 -0.06
N GLU A 228 -15.48 12.96 0.66
CA GLU A 228 -16.25 14.05 0.04
C GLU A 228 -15.45 14.87 -1.00
N GLN A 229 -14.12 14.75 -1.01
CA GLN A 229 -13.24 15.58 -1.80
C GLN A 229 -12.54 14.79 -2.92
N THR A 230 -12.32 13.48 -2.72
CA THR A 230 -11.50 12.66 -3.62
C THR A 230 -12.15 11.32 -3.92
N SER A 231 -12.57 11.12 -5.18
CA SER A 231 -12.95 9.80 -5.66
C SER A 231 -11.69 8.97 -5.91
N ARG A 232 -11.62 7.78 -5.32
CA ARG A 232 -10.46 6.88 -5.41
C ARG A 232 -10.33 6.29 -6.82
N MET A 233 -9.12 5.88 -7.17
CA MET A 233 -8.85 5.26 -8.47
C MET A 233 -9.79 4.09 -8.76
N ALA A 234 -9.94 3.15 -7.82
CA ALA A 234 -10.81 1.99 -8.03
C ALA A 234 -12.29 2.36 -8.21
N ALA A 235 -12.80 3.36 -7.46
CA ALA A 235 -14.17 3.84 -7.61
C ALA A 235 -14.41 4.43 -9.01
N GLN A 236 -13.48 5.27 -9.50
CA GLN A 236 -13.57 5.85 -10.84
C GLN A 236 -13.46 4.77 -11.95
N LEU A 237 -12.58 3.78 -11.76
CA LEU A 237 -12.47 2.64 -12.69
C LEU A 237 -13.75 1.80 -12.69
N ALA A 238 -14.40 1.60 -11.54
CA ALA A 238 -15.67 0.87 -11.46
C ALA A 238 -16.82 1.60 -12.18
N GLU A 239 -16.81 2.93 -12.19
CA GLU A 239 -17.73 3.73 -13.01
C GLU A 239 -17.45 3.61 -14.51
N GLN A 240 -16.15 3.61 -14.90
CA GLN A 240 -15.75 3.51 -16.29
C GLN A 240 -15.89 2.09 -16.86
N TYR A 241 -15.71 1.07 -16.04
CA TYR A 241 -15.77 -0.36 -16.41
C TYR A 241 -16.80 -1.12 -15.56
N PRO A 242 -18.11 -0.85 -15.71
CA PRO A 242 -19.17 -1.40 -14.85
C PRO A 242 -19.15 -2.94 -14.80
N GLY A 243 -19.11 -3.48 -13.58
CA GLY A 243 -19.12 -4.93 -13.33
C GLY A 243 -17.85 -5.68 -13.71
N ARG A 244 -16.75 -4.95 -13.99
CA ARG A 244 -15.45 -5.55 -14.38
C ARG A 244 -14.36 -5.31 -13.34
N VAL A 245 -14.57 -4.41 -12.38
CA VAL A 245 -13.59 -4.07 -11.33
C VAL A 245 -13.93 -4.82 -10.06
N HIS A 246 -12.95 -5.55 -9.55
CA HIS A 246 -12.99 -6.32 -8.32
C HIS A 246 -11.87 -5.82 -7.41
N THR A 247 -12.17 -5.51 -6.16
CA THR A 247 -11.21 -5.00 -5.19
C THR A 247 -11.11 -5.92 -3.99
N ALA A 248 -9.92 -6.06 -3.43
CA ALA A 248 -9.69 -6.70 -2.15
C ALA A 248 -8.58 -5.96 -1.39
N ASP A 249 -8.74 -5.81 -0.08
CA ASP A 249 -7.69 -5.33 0.80
C ASP A 249 -6.88 -6.54 1.28
N VAL A 250 -5.58 -6.56 1.00
CA VAL A 250 -4.68 -7.65 1.38
C VAL A 250 -4.53 -7.71 2.90
N SER A 251 -4.62 -6.59 3.62
CA SER A 251 -4.56 -6.59 5.09
C SER A 251 -5.72 -7.35 5.72
N GLU A 252 -6.92 -7.27 5.13
CA GLU A 252 -8.09 -8.01 5.61
C GLU A 252 -7.95 -9.52 5.38
N LEU A 253 -7.26 -9.95 4.32
CA LEU A 253 -7.06 -11.38 4.01
C LEU A 253 -6.16 -12.09 5.03
N TYR A 254 -5.30 -11.38 5.73
CA TYR A 254 -4.45 -11.96 6.79
C TYR A 254 -5.20 -12.21 8.11
N ALA A 255 -6.34 -11.59 8.32
CA ALA A 255 -7.13 -11.79 9.53
C ALA A 255 -7.60 -13.25 9.70
N GLU A 256 -7.60 -14.05 8.62
CA GLU A 256 -8.11 -15.42 8.63
C GLU A 256 -7.13 -16.43 9.26
N ASP A 257 -5.78 -16.25 9.07
CA ASP A 257 -4.79 -17.19 9.61
C ASP A 257 -3.48 -16.46 10.04
N PRO A 258 -3.50 -15.61 11.09
CA PRO A 258 -2.30 -14.93 11.55
C PRO A 258 -1.30 -15.92 12.16
N VAL A 259 0.00 -15.63 11.98
CA VAL A 259 1.05 -16.34 12.70
C VAL A 259 0.95 -15.97 14.19
N LEU A 260 0.63 -16.95 15.04
CA LEU A 260 0.53 -16.73 16.49
C LEU A 260 1.89 -16.91 17.15
N GLU A 261 2.25 -15.92 17.96
CA GLU A 261 3.47 -15.91 18.77
C GLU A 261 3.15 -15.59 20.23
N GLU A 262 4.09 -15.80 21.12
CA GLU A 262 3.98 -15.44 22.52
C GLU A 262 4.80 -14.20 22.84
N ILE A 263 4.18 -13.21 23.48
CA ILE A 263 4.85 -11.99 23.96
C ILE A 263 4.75 -11.92 25.49
N THR A 264 5.90 -11.89 26.15
CA THR A 264 5.96 -11.77 27.62
C THR A 264 6.14 -10.30 28.01
N VAL A 265 5.30 -9.83 28.95
CA VAL A 265 5.34 -8.52 29.58
C VAL A 265 5.31 -8.70 31.09
N GLY A 266 6.38 -8.32 31.77
CA GLY A 266 6.53 -8.63 33.21
C GLY A 266 6.56 -10.15 33.45
N GLU A 267 5.65 -10.64 34.28
CA GLU A 267 5.52 -12.06 34.61
C GLU A 267 4.46 -12.79 33.75
N LYS A 268 3.71 -12.06 32.90
CA LYS A 268 2.62 -12.61 32.07
C LYS A 268 3.05 -12.81 30.63
N THR A 269 2.54 -13.88 30.01
CA THR A 269 2.71 -14.18 28.59
C THR A 269 1.36 -14.08 27.90
N TYR A 270 1.32 -13.43 26.76
CA TYR A 270 0.14 -13.14 25.96
C TYR A 270 0.28 -13.78 24.58
N THR A 271 -0.83 -14.25 24.02
CA THR A 271 -0.92 -14.66 22.62
C THR A 271 -0.97 -13.40 21.73
N ALA A 272 -0.14 -13.36 20.71
CA ALA A 272 -0.05 -12.24 19.78
C ALA A 272 -0.09 -12.72 18.34
N SER A 273 -0.85 -12.04 17.50
CA SER A 273 -0.82 -12.22 16.04
C SER A 273 0.29 -11.38 15.45
N TYR A 274 1.22 -12.01 14.73
CA TYR A 274 2.26 -11.32 13.96
C TYR A 274 1.71 -10.82 12.63
N TRP A 275 1.95 -9.54 12.31
CA TRP A 275 1.42 -8.85 11.13
C TRP A 275 2.53 -8.38 10.17
N GLY A 276 3.71 -8.94 10.28
CA GLY A 276 4.84 -8.68 9.39
C GLY A 276 5.79 -7.60 9.89
N GLU A 277 6.85 -7.42 9.12
CA GLU A 277 7.85 -6.38 9.28
C GLU A 277 7.75 -5.39 8.11
N GLN A 278 7.91 -4.12 8.41
CA GLN A 278 7.93 -3.03 7.44
C GLN A 278 9.29 -2.35 7.46
N ASP A 279 9.91 -2.19 6.29
CA ASP A 279 11.08 -1.36 6.12
C ASP A 279 10.69 0.12 6.18
N ILE A 280 11.29 0.87 7.11
CA ILE A 280 11.06 2.30 7.30
C ILE A 280 12.32 3.13 7.09
N SER A 281 13.39 2.54 6.56
CA SER A 281 14.66 3.23 6.30
C SER A 281 14.51 4.41 5.34
N GLY A 282 13.56 4.35 4.43
CA GLY A 282 13.20 5.43 3.52
C GLY A 282 12.62 6.67 4.23
N PHE A 283 12.02 6.51 5.42
CA PHE A 283 11.39 7.60 6.18
C PHE A 283 12.21 8.06 7.37
N SER A 284 13.09 7.22 7.89
CA SER A 284 13.85 7.47 9.10
C SER A 284 15.34 7.32 8.88
N LYS A 285 16.11 8.33 9.28
CA LYS A 285 17.58 8.22 9.31
C LYS A 285 18.12 7.39 10.48
N LYS A 286 17.26 7.01 11.43
CA LYS A 286 17.66 6.34 12.67
C LYS A 286 17.11 4.92 12.77
N LEU A 287 15.96 4.67 12.17
CA LEU A 287 15.25 3.41 12.23
C LEU A 287 15.28 2.76 10.85
N VAL A 288 15.44 1.46 10.81
CA VAL A 288 15.49 0.68 9.56
C VAL A 288 14.22 -0.14 9.36
N SER A 289 13.63 -0.67 10.42
CA SER A 289 12.40 -1.44 10.31
C SER A 289 11.52 -1.34 11.54
N ARG A 290 10.28 -1.78 11.40
CA ARG A 290 9.35 -2.02 12.50
C ARG A 290 8.56 -3.30 12.26
N LYS A 291 8.38 -4.10 13.34
CA LYS A 291 7.53 -5.31 13.37
C LYS A 291 6.25 -5.02 14.12
N PHE A 292 5.17 -5.69 13.71
CA PHE A 292 3.84 -5.48 14.27
C PHE A 292 3.28 -6.77 14.86
N TRP A 293 2.74 -6.67 16.06
CA TRP A 293 1.89 -7.69 16.67
C TRP A 293 0.64 -7.05 17.23
N ARG A 294 -0.46 -7.78 17.22
CA ARG A 294 -1.66 -7.46 17.96
C ARG A 294 -1.82 -8.50 19.08
N LEU A 295 -2.08 -8.07 20.32
CA LEU A 295 -2.41 -9.00 21.41
C LEU A 295 -3.83 -9.53 21.20
N GLU A 296 -3.99 -10.85 21.22
CA GLU A 296 -5.28 -11.52 21.05
C GLU A 296 -5.97 -11.80 22.40
N ASP A 297 -5.23 -11.72 23.50
CA ASP A 297 -5.73 -11.85 24.85
C ASP A 297 -5.15 -10.80 25.79
N GLY A 298 -5.69 -10.70 26.99
CA GLY A 298 -5.16 -9.85 28.07
C GLY A 298 -5.27 -8.33 27.84
N ALA A 299 -6.01 -7.84 26.85
CA ALA A 299 -6.13 -6.41 26.55
C ALA A 299 -6.59 -5.59 27.78
N GLU A 300 -7.37 -6.18 28.67
CA GLU A 300 -7.82 -5.57 29.93
C GLU A 300 -6.69 -5.28 30.93
N ASP A 301 -5.59 -6.04 30.91
CA ASP A 301 -4.41 -5.79 31.73
C ASP A 301 -3.76 -4.44 31.35
N PHE A 302 -3.86 -4.05 30.10
CA PHE A 302 -3.30 -2.81 29.54
C PHE A 302 -4.25 -1.61 29.64
N ALA A 303 -5.52 -1.83 30.00
CA ALA A 303 -6.56 -0.80 29.97
C ALA A 303 -6.23 0.42 30.84
N ASN A 304 -5.52 0.22 31.94
CA ASN A 304 -5.17 1.26 32.91
C ASN A 304 -3.69 1.67 32.85
N CYS A 305 -2.91 1.19 31.88
CA CYS A 305 -1.53 1.64 31.68
C CYS A 305 -1.49 3.14 31.36
N PRO A 306 -0.57 3.91 31.95
CA PRO A 306 -0.42 5.33 31.66
C PRO A 306 -0.11 5.55 30.19
N THR A 307 -0.69 6.60 29.60
CA THR A 307 -0.36 7.01 28.24
C THR A 307 0.91 7.85 28.22
N VAL A 308 1.67 7.73 27.13
CA VAL A 308 2.81 8.57 26.77
C VAL A 308 2.35 9.52 25.66
N ASP A 309 2.98 10.70 25.53
CA ASP A 309 2.63 11.71 24.52
C ASP A 309 3.10 11.30 23.09
N ASP A 310 2.77 10.08 22.69
CA ASP A 310 3.01 9.57 21.33
C ASP A 310 1.77 8.84 20.81
N VAL A 311 1.43 9.12 19.58
CA VAL A 311 0.28 8.53 18.87
C VAL A 311 0.71 7.94 17.55
N LEU A 312 0.16 6.79 17.22
CA LEU A 312 0.36 6.15 15.92
C LEU A 312 -0.98 6.07 15.18
N PRO A 313 -1.12 6.80 14.05
CA PRO A 313 -2.32 6.76 13.23
C PRO A 313 -2.58 5.38 12.62
N TYR A 314 -3.84 5.10 12.32
CA TYR A 314 -4.30 3.82 11.76
C TYR A 314 -3.60 3.45 10.45
N ASP A 315 -3.30 4.42 9.59
CA ASP A 315 -2.62 4.25 8.30
C ASP A 315 -1.15 3.79 8.40
N ASN A 316 -0.63 3.72 9.63
CA ASN A 316 0.68 3.14 9.91
C ASN A 316 0.63 1.65 10.25
N TYR A 317 -0.57 1.06 10.38
CA TYR A 317 -0.75 -0.35 10.71
C TYR A 317 -1.03 -1.18 9.45
N PRO A 318 -0.49 -2.41 9.36
CA PRO A 318 -0.79 -3.33 8.28
C PRO A 318 -2.14 -4.04 8.45
N VAL A 319 -2.95 -3.62 9.42
CA VAL A 319 -4.22 -4.21 9.80
C VAL A 319 -5.13 -3.13 10.36
N ASP A 320 -6.43 -3.31 10.21
CA ASP A 320 -7.42 -2.40 10.78
C ASP A 320 -7.31 -2.30 12.30
N VAL A 321 -7.37 -1.05 12.79
CA VAL A 321 -7.33 -0.73 14.21
C VAL A 321 -8.74 -0.58 14.75
N SER A 322 -9.07 -1.34 15.80
CA SER A 322 -10.35 -1.24 16.50
C SER A 322 -10.16 -0.85 17.98
N THR A 323 -11.09 -0.08 18.52
CA THR A 323 -11.06 0.34 19.91
C THR A 323 -10.92 -0.84 20.86
N GLY A 324 -10.03 -0.73 21.84
CA GLY A 324 -9.72 -1.75 22.85
C GLY A 324 -8.56 -2.67 22.47
N GLN A 325 -8.11 -2.67 21.23
CA GLN A 325 -6.96 -3.46 20.79
C GLN A 325 -5.64 -2.91 21.35
N VAL A 326 -4.72 -3.82 21.63
CA VAL A 326 -3.34 -3.52 22.05
C VAL A 326 -2.37 -4.06 21.03
N PHE A 327 -1.48 -3.20 20.57
CA PHE A 327 -0.44 -3.52 19.60
C PHE A 327 0.94 -3.44 20.25
N VAL A 328 1.83 -4.31 19.79
CA VAL A 328 3.25 -4.32 20.16
C VAL A 328 4.06 -4.04 18.90
N LEU A 329 4.96 -3.08 18.97
CA LEU A 329 5.82 -2.69 17.87
C LEU A 329 7.29 -2.77 18.30
N ASP A 330 8.09 -3.50 17.53
CA ASP A 330 9.53 -3.51 17.66
C ASP A 330 10.15 -2.63 16.58
N TYR A 331 10.77 -1.53 16.99
CA TYR A 331 11.52 -0.65 16.10
C TYR A 331 13.00 -1.03 16.13
N THR A 332 13.55 -1.34 14.97
CA THR A 332 14.97 -1.65 14.80
C THR A 332 15.73 -0.42 14.32
N ALA A 333 16.76 -0.03 15.06
CA ALA A 333 17.66 1.06 14.68
C ALA A 333 18.77 0.58 13.73
N ALA A 334 19.45 1.53 13.04
CA ALA A 334 20.54 1.23 12.10
C ALA A 334 21.74 0.49 12.74
N ASP A 335 21.91 0.58 14.08
CA ASP A 335 22.92 -0.16 14.84
C ASP A 335 22.44 -1.54 15.29
N GLY A 336 21.24 -1.97 14.91
CA GLY A 336 20.61 -3.22 15.30
C GLY A 336 19.92 -3.20 16.66
N THR A 337 19.90 -2.06 17.35
CA THR A 337 19.17 -1.93 18.62
C THR A 337 17.67 -2.03 18.37
N VAL A 338 16.98 -2.90 19.11
CA VAL A 338 15.52 -3.05 19.05
C VAL A 338 14.88 -2.38 20.25
N THR A 339 13.89 -1.53 19.98
CA THR A 339 13.05 -0.88 21.00
C THR A 339 11.62 -1.37 20.87
N ARG A 340 11.12 -2.07 21.88
CA ARG A 340 9.73 -2.53 21.96
C ARG A 340 8.83 -1.47 22.59
N LEU A 341 7.77 -1.12 21.88
CA LEU A 341 6.76 -0.16 22.33
C LEU A 341 5.38 -0.80 22.32
N PHE A 342 4.49 -0.31 23.17
CA PHE A 342 3.13 -0.78 23.30
C PHE A 342 2.17 0.36 22.99
N TYR A 343 1.14 0.07 22.19
CA TYR A 343 0.13 1.04 21.79
C TYR A 343 -1.25 0.47 22.06
N ARG A 344 -2.17 1.33 22.51
CA ARG A 344 -3.56 0.95 22.76
C ARG A 344 -4.50 1.86 21.98
N ALA A 345 -5.49 1.26 21.29
CA ALA A 345 -6.61 1.99 20.71
C ALA A 345 -7.61 2.35 21.83
N ASP A 346 -7.50 3.53 22.38
CA ASP A 346 -8.25 3.97 23.57
C ASP A 346 -9.63 4.58 23.27
N GLY A 347 -10.03 4.58 21.98
CA GLY A 347 -11.26 5.21 21.52
C GLY A 347 -11.07 6.64 21.01
N THR A 348 -9.82 7.11 20.90
CA THR A 348 -9.51 8.37 20.21
C THR A 348 -9.57 8.13 18.70
N PHE A 349 -10.12 9.12 17.97
CA PHE A 349 -10.28 9.07 16.51
C PHE A 349 -9.56 10.23 15.85
N TRP A 350 -9.02 9.96 14.64
CA TRP A 350 -8.53 10.96 13.72
C TRP A 350 -9.09 10.65 12.33
N ASN A 351 -9.70 11.65 11.70
CA ASN A 351 -10.43 11.47 10.41
C ASN A 351 -11.43 10.32 10.45
N ASP A 352 -12.25 10.26 11.52
CA ASP A 352 -13.27 9.23 11.76
C ASP A 352 -12.75 7.78 11.85
N ARG A 353 -11.43 7.58 11.97
CA ARG A 353 -10.80 6.28 12.18
C ARG A 353 -10.08 6.23 13.53
N PRO A 354 -10.07 5.05 14.20
CA PRO A 354 -9.36 4.88 15.46
C PRO A 354 -7.86 5.14 15.31
N ILE A 355 -7.25 5.77 16.30
CA ILE A 355 -5.80 5.87 16.45
C ILE A 355 -5.36 5.12 17.69
N THR A 356 -4.08 4.88 17.81
CA THR A 356 -3.49 4.29 19.02
C THR A 356 -2.63 5.29 19.74
N VAL A 357 -2.57 5.16 21.05
CA VAL A 357 -1.69 5.93 21.92
C VAL A 357 -0.66 5.01 22.55
N GLN A 358 0.59 5.46 22.62
CA GLN A 358 1.63 4.71 23.31
C GLN A 358 1.32 4.63 24.81
N ILE A 359 1.56 3.46 25.40
CA ILE A 359 1.35 3.20 26.83
C ILE A 359 2.65 2.76 27.50
N ASP A 360 2.79 3.14 28.78
CA ASP A 360 3.87 2.67 29.64
C ASP A 360 3.44 1.40 30.37
N VAL A 361 4.09 0.28 30.03
CA VAL A 361 3.82 -1.04 30.60
C VAL A 361 4.75 -1.41 31.75
N SER A 362 5.62 -0.51 32.20
CA SER A 362 6.58 -0.77 33.29
C SER A 362 5.91 -1.14 34.60
N GLY A 363 4.64 -0.77 34.79
CA GLY A 363 3.84 -1.11 35.98
C GLY A 363 3.17 -2.49 35.90
N LEU A 364 3.31 -3.25 34.84
CA LEU A 364 2.77 -4.62 34.68
C LEU A 364 3.77 -5.70 35.15
N ALA A 365 4.84 -5.34 35.85
CA ALA A 365 5.86 -6.27 36.35
C ALA A 365 5.34 -7.12 37.54
#